data_1003dd7ad1110380efd33ebff801253a
#
_entry.id   1003dd7ad1110380efd33ebff801253a
#
_cell.length_a   1.000
_cell.length_b   1.000
_cell.length_c   1.000
_cell.angle_alpha   90.00
_cell.angle_beta   90.00
_cell.angle_gamma   90.00
#
_symmetry.space_group_name_H-M   'P 1'
#
loop_
_entity.id
_entity.type
_entity.pdbx_description
1 polymer ?
#
loop_
_entity_poly.entity_id
_entity_poly.type
_entity_poly.pdbx_seq_one_letter_code
_entity_poly.pdbx_strand_id
1 'polypeptide(L)'
;MKLKILAIGDSTSNIYLMKKFARNVEVHLIDFPKKGVDKTTTGKDGIEYFDSLLISKQVERIKKIKDKYDLCIAVPWAGARIAYLAGINYIMYFVGGDITSPPFAKENKNYNFFEKNFYKKILDNAITCIAPMDEYYTPLKKYRKDAIRLDRIFVDTELFNENIQPIEFKKEKFTFLSAQRFGLEKGMDKIWKAIDLCKSDFEVLQVKWFIEDTTTEEFDELSSINKKLINEKSDRIRFIPLIKRDELGRYFVGADAVMGQMRAGVQGGIEREAAFCKKPVICYTDPKKPNIVDGKEIIPPFLPKSNEPQEIADIIDKIVESKQFREDLAQKEYEYVKKISDPELVSKDWENIFVKVLEKNKVLDRKLSILDRLMSFIILKIEKIYIKKFREKNISTWGKEEYDRLIRD
;
A
#
# COMPACT_ATOMS: atom_id res chain seq x y z
N MET A 1 13.19 -28.25 -2.13
CA MET A 1 12.35 -27.90 -0.95
C MET A 1 12.01 -26.44 -1.08
N LYS A 2 10.75 -26.03 -0.93
CA LYS A 2 10.36 -24.62 -0.98
C LYS A 2 10.85 -23.89 0.27
N LEU A 3 11.30 -22.66 0.08
CA LEU A 3 11.70 -21.78 1.17
C LEU A 3 10.46 -21.36 1.97
N LYS A 4 10.51 -21.50 3.30
CA LYS A 4 9.38 -21.17 4.19
C LYS A 4 9.56 -19.78 4.79
N ILE A 5 8.66 -18.86 4.44
CA ILE A 5 8.69 -17.47 4.86
C ILE A 5 7.57 -17.21 5.86
N LEU A 6 7.92 -16.73 7.05
CA LEU A 6 6.96 -16.14 7.98
C LEU A 6 6.75 -14.67 7.61
N ALA A 7 5.53 -14.27 7.35
CA ALA A 7 5.19 -12.88 7.09
C ALA A 7 4.33 -12.31 8.21
N ILE A 8 4.71 -11.14 8.74
CA ILE A 8 4.00 -10.47 9.84
C ILE A 8 3.45 -9.13 9.36
N GLY A 9 2.15 -9.10 9.11
CA GLY A 9 1.41 -7.97 8.58
C GLY A 9 1.48 -7.85 7.06
N ASP A 10 0.45 -7.23 6.47
CA ASP A 10 0.39 -6.84 5.06
C ASP A 10 -0.47 -5.59 4.90
N SER A 11 0.15 -4.47 4.55
CA SER A 11 -0.54 -3.17 4.43
C SER A 11 -1.04 -2.86 3.02
N THR A 12 -0.55 -3.57 1.99
CA THR A 12 -0.82 -3.25 0.58
C THR A 12 -1.19 -4.46 -0.27
N SER A 13 -1.46 -5.59 0.34
CA SER A 13 -1.68 -6.90 -0.31
C SER A 13 -0.47 -7.47 -1.06
N ASN A 14 0.69 -6.83 -1.02
CA ASN A 14 1.87 -7.34 -1.73
C ASN A 14 2.37 -8.67 -1.16
N ILE A 15 2.31 -8.86 0.15
CA ILE A 15 2.72 -10.11 0.79
C ILE A 15 1.68 -11.21 0.52
N TYR A 16 0.40 -10.86 0.55
CA TYR A 16 -0.66 -11.78 0.13
C TYR A 16 -0.48 -12.23 -1.32
N LEU A 17 -0.17 -11.30 -2.23
CA LEU A 17 0.06 -11.62 -3.64
C LEU A 17 1.35 -12.44 -3.84
N MET A 18 2.38 -12.20 -3.02
CA MET A 18 3.55 -13.07 -2.97
C MET A 18 3.15 -14.50 -2.58
N LYS A 19 2.32 -14.67 -1.54
CA LYS A 19 1.80 -15.98 -1.15
C LYS A 19 1.02 -16.65 -2.29
N LYS A 20 0.24 -15.86 -3.04
CA LYS A 20 -0.59 -16.36 -4.14
C LYS A 20 0.22 -16.78 -5.37
N PHE A 21 1.22 -15.99 -5.76
CA PHE A 21 1.89 -16.13 -7.05
C PHE A 21 3.31 -16.71 -6.99
N ALA A 22 4.02 -16.62 -5.86
CA ALA A 22 5.37 -17.14 -5.77
C ALA A 22 5.38 -18.67 -5.72
N ARG A 23 6.15 -19.30 -6.64
CA ARG A 23 6.14 -20.75 -6.82
C ARG A 23 7.16 -21.48 -5.95
N ASN A 24 8.30 -20.85 -5.69
CA ASN A 24 9.44 -21.47 -4.99
C ASN A 24 9.53 -21.11 -3.50
N VAL A 25 8.60 -20.29 -3.02
CA VAL A 25 8.46 -19.96 -1.61
C VAL A 25 7.08 -20.37 -1.07
N GLU A 26 7.04 -20.70 0.20
CA GLU A 26 5.81 -20.95 0.96
C GLU A 26 5.66 -19.84 1.98
N VAL A 27 4.70 -18.94 1.77
CA VAL A 27 4.48 -17.78 2.65
C VAL A 27 3.36 -18.08 3.62
N HIS A 28 3.68 -18.06 4.92
CA HIS A 28 2.69 -18.04 5.99
C HIS A 28 2.48 -16.60 6.45
N LEU A 29 1.37 -16.02 6.09
CA LEU A 29 0.99 -14.65 6.42
C LEU A 29 0.12 -14.62 7.68
N ILE A 30 0.60 -13.92 8.71
CA ILE A 30 -0.16 -13.57 9.91
C ILE A 30 -0.35 -12.05 9.92
N ASP A 31 -1.59 -11.60 9.74
CA ASP A 31 -1.91 -10.18 9.70
C ASP A 31 -2.56 -9.70 11.01
N PHE A 32 -2.65 -8.39 11.17
CA PHE A 32 -3.29 -7.79 12.33
C PHE A 32 -4.80 -7.80 12.19
N PRO A 33 -5.55 -7.92 13.32
CA PRO A 33 -6.99 -7.78 13.28
C PRO A 33 -7.37 -6.45 12.63
N LYS A 34 -8.29 -6.48 11.69
CA LYS A 34 -8.79 -5.29 10.99
C LYS A 34 -10.29 -5.22 11.17
N LYS A 35 -10.81 -4.05 11.55
CA LYS A 35 -12.23 -3.78 11.55
C LYS A 35 -12.62 -2.98 10.31
N GLY A 36 -13.83 -3.25 9.84
CA GLY A 36 -14.39 -2.52 8.72
C GLY A 36 -13.68 -2.84 7.41
N VAL A 37 -13.68 -1.87 6.56
CA VAL A 37 -13.43 -1.99 5.15
C VAL A 37 -11.96 -1.88 4.78
N ASP A 38 -11.03 -2.52 5.47
CA ASP A 38 -9.79 -2.80 4.76
C ASP A 38 -10.04 -3.96 3.78
N LYS A 39 -10.73 -3.61 2.71
CA LYS A 39 -11.23 -4.51 1.68
C LYS A 39 -10.14 -5.03 0.77
N THR A 40 -8.89 -4.67 1.03
CA THR A 40 -7.78 -5.13 0.21
C THR A 40 -7.28 -6.51 0.64
N THR A 41 -7.33 -6.81 1.93
CA THR A 41 -6.80 -8.08 2.46
C THR A 41 -7.79 -8.88 3.30
N THR A 42 -8.81 -8.25 3.91
CA THR A 42 -9.76 -8.95 4.78
C THR A 42 -10.62 -9.93 3.96
N GLY A 43 -10.74 -11.16 4.45
CA GLY A 43 -11.52 -12.22 3.82
C GLY A 43 -10.83 -12.94 2.66
N LYS A 44 -9.54 -12.73 2.43
CA LYS A 44 -8.75 -13.50 1.46
C LYS A 44 -8.34 -14.85 2.05
N ASP A 45 -8.41 -15.88 1.24
CA ASP A 45 -8.11 -17.24 1.65
C ASP A 45 -6.67 -17.41 2.13
N GLY A 46 -6.51 -18.15 3.23
CA GLY A 46 -5.22 -18.53 3.77
C GLY A 46 -4.44 -17.42 4.47
N ILE A 47 -5.08 -16.29 4.83
CA ILE A 47 -4.52 -15.32 5.78
C ILE A 47 -4.94 -15.74 7.18
N GLU A 48 -3.96 -15.84 8.07
CA GLU A 48 -4.22 -15.92 9.51
C GLU A 48 -4.19 -14.53 10.12
N TYR A 49 -4.99 -14.31 11.15
CA TYR A 49 -4.99 -13.06 11.91
C TYR A 49 -4.51 -13.31 13.34
N PHE A 50 -3.87 -12.31 13.93
CA PHE A 50 -3.67 -12.35 15.37
C PHE A 50 -5.04 -12.30 16.05
N ASP A 51 -5.21 -13.15 17.04
CA ASP A 51 -6.42 -13.27 17.86
C ASP A 51 -6.48 -12.25 19.01
N SER A 52 -5.41 -11.47 19.19
CA SER A 52 -5.29 -10.48 20.26
C SER A 52 -4.64 -9.18 19.76
N LEU A 53 -5.08 -8.05 20.33
CA LEU A 53 -4.42 -6.75 20.21
C LEU A 53 -3.21 -6.62 21.14
N LEU A 54 -3.03 -7.54 22.10
CA LEU A 54 -1.90 -7.53 23.04
C LEU A 54 -0.61 -7.92 22.31
N ILE A 55 0.39 -7.04 22.35
CA ILE A 55 1.72 -7.29 21.77
C ILE A 55 2.35 -8.53 22.40
N SER A 56 2.17 -8.71 23.72
CA SER A 56 2.65 -9.88 24.46
C SER A 56 2.15 -11.19 23.89
N LYS A 57 0.85 -11.29 23.59
CA LYS A 57 0.23 -12.48 22.97
C LYS A 57 0.69 -12.69 21.53
N GLN A 58 0.79 -11.61 20.75
CA GLN A 58 1.31 -11.67 19.39
C GLN A 58 2.76 -12.18 19.36
N VAL A 59 3.62 -11.66 20.24
CA VAL A 59 5.02 -12.10 20.40
C VAL A 59 5.10 -13.56 20.85
N GLU A 60 4.27 -13.97 21.80
CA GLU A 60 4.21 -15.37 22.27
C GLU A 60 3.83 -16.31 21.11
N ARG A 61 2.83 -15.96 20.33
CA ARG A 61 2.43 -16.74 19.15
C ARG A 61 3.59 -16.92 18.16
N ILE A 62 4.29 -15.83 17.82
CA ILE A 62 5.43 -15.90 16.90
C ILE A 62 6.55 -16.78 17.47
N LYS A 63 6.87 -16.66 18.76
CA LYS A 63 7.87 -17.52 19.40
C LYS A 63 7.54 -19.01 19.32
N LYS A 64 6.26 -19.40 19.39
CA LYS A 64 5.82 -20.80 19.30
C LYS A 64 5.98 -21.42 17.91
N ILE A 65 5.98 -20.59 16.86
CA ILE A 65 5.95 -21.09 15.48
C ILE A 65 7.24 -20.82 14.70
N LYS A 66 8.10 -19.92 15.17
CA LYS A 66 9.27 -19.40 14.42
C LYS A 66 10.17 -20.48 13.83
N ASP A 67 10.38 -21.59 14.56
CA ASP A 67 11.32 -22.66 14.18
C ASP A 67 10.87 -23.46 12.93
N LYS A 68 9.67 -23.17 12.41
CA LYS A 68 9.12 -23.77 11.20
C LYS A 68 9.52 -23.03 9.92
N TYR A 69 10.19 -21.87 10.02
CA TYR A 69 10.47 -20.98 8.91
C TYR A 69 11.96 -20.71 8.75
N ASP A 70 12.34 -20.44 7.50
CA ASP A 70 13.72 -20.13 7.13
C ASP A 70 14.00 -18.63 7.27
N LEU A 71 12.99 -17.78 7.07
CA LEU A 71 13.11 -16.32 7.05
C LEU A 71 11.81 -15.65 7.52
N CYS A 72 11.96 -14.42 8.04
CA CYS A 72 10.82 -13.57 8.37
C CYS A 72 10.84 -12.28 7.53
N ILE A 73 9.69 -11.91 6.98
CA ILE A 73 9.42 -10.60 6.40
C ILE A 73 8.37 -9.88 7.27
N ALA A 74 8.58 -8.61 7.56
CA ALA A 74 7.70 -7.86 8.45
C ALA A 74 7.40 -6.48 7.88
N VAL A 75 6.13 -6.08 7.94
CA VAL A 75 5.77 -4.70 7.60
C VAL A 75 6.23 -3.74 8.70
N PRO A 76 6.68 -2.55 8.38
CA PRO A 76 6.90 -1.49 9.36
C PRO A 76 5.54 -1.03 9.92
N TRP A 77 5.40 -0.65 11.15
CA TRP A 77 6.32 -0.82 12.29
C TRP A 77 5.78 -1.90 13.19
N ALA A 78 4.50 -2.22 13.02
CA ALA A 78 3.78 -3.20 13.84
C ALA A 78 4.40 -4.60 13.68
N GLY A 79 4.53 -5.10 12.46
CA GLY A 79 5.10 -6.42 12.20
C GLY A 79 6.56 -6.52 12.64
N ALA A 80 7.38 -5.53 12.29
CA ALA A 80 8.79 -5.51 12.67
C ALA A 80 8.99 -5.41 14.18
N ARG A 81 8.12 -4.71 14.92
CA ARG A 81 8.11 -4.69 16.38
C ARG A 81 7.89 -6.08 16.96
N ILE A 82 6.92 -6.82 16.43
CA ILE A 82 6.64 -8.18 16.89
C ILE A 82 7.84 -9.10 16.61
N ALA A 83 8.41 -9.06 15.41
CA ALA A 83 9.60 -9.83 15.06
C ALA A 83 10.79 -9.50 15.98
N TYR A 84 11.05 -8.20 16.21
CA TYR A 84 12.09 -7.74 17.12
C TYR A 84 11.92 -8.28 18.54
N LEU A 85 10.71 -8.14 19.12
CA LEU A 85 10.40 -8.58 20.48
C LEU A 85 10.36 -10.11 20.60
N ALA A 86 10.04 -10.83 19.53
CA ALA A 86 10.11 -12.29 19.48
C ALA A 86 11.56 -12.82 19.40
N GLY A 87 12.54 -11.96 19.12
CA GLY A 87 13.93 -12.32 19.01
C GLY A 87 14.24 -13.10 17.73
N ILE A 88 13.60 -12.75 16.63
CA ILE A 88 13.86 -13.35 15.32
C ILE A 88 14.51 -12.33 14.38
N ASN A 89 15.27 -12.81 13.42
CA ASN A 89 15.80 -12.02 12.32
C ASN A 89 14.70 -11.74 11.30
N TYR A 90 14.65 -10.53 10.74
CA TYR A 90 13.58 -10.13 9.82
C TYR A 90 14.06 -9.15 8.76
N ILE A 91 13.41 -9.21 7.61
CA ILE A 91 13.46 -8.19 6.56
C ILE A 91 12.34 -7.19 6.83
N MET A 92 12.60 -5.89 6.74
CA MET A 92 11.53 -4.86 6.75
C MET A 92 11.16 -4.48 5.32
N TYR A 93 9.89 -4.57 5.00
CA TYR A 93 9.34 -4.18 3.70
C TYR A 93 8.49 -2.92 3.82
N PHE A 94 9.02 -1.80 3.32
CA PHE A 94 8.37 -0.49 3.30
C PHE A 94 7.52 -0.34 2.04
N VAL A 95 6.32 0.22 2.17
CA VAL A 95 5.34 0.26 1.07
C VAL A 95 4.64 1.62 0.89
N GLY A 96 5.03 2.63 1.67
CA GLY A 96 4.40 3.95 1.54
C GLY A 96 4.62 4.86 2.75
N GLY A 97 3.54 5.25 3.42
CA GLY A 97 3.53 6.17 4.56
C GLY A 97 4.41 5.78 5.75
N ASP A 98 4.93 4.58 5.79
CA ASP A 98 5.89 4.09 6.78
C ASP A 98 7.12 4.99 6.91
N ILE A 99 7.50 5.64 5.81
CA ILE A 99 8.66 6.54 5.73
C ILE A 99 8.38 7.91 6.41
N THR A 100 7.13 8.21 6.71
CA THR A 100 6.73 9.42 7.45
C THR A 100 6.82 9.27 8.96
N SER A 101 7.06 8.04 9.44
CA SER A 101 7.24 7.72 10.86
C SER A 101 8.70 7.84 11.29
N PRO A 102 9.00 7.95 12.60
CA PRO A 102 10.38 7.89 13.07
C PRO A 102 11.09 6.60 12.60
N PRO A 103 12.41 6.67 12.33
CA PRO A 103 13.31 7.81 12.52
C PRO A 103 13.32 8.81 11.37
N PHE A 104 12.51 8.62 10.31
CA PHE A 104 12.56 9.39 9.06
C PHE A 104 11.94 10.79 9.20
N ALA A 105 10.89 10.92 10.01
CA ALA A 105 10.20 12.18 10.23
C ALA A 105 11.02 13.11 11.14
N LYS A 106 11.45 14.26 10.61
CA LYS A 106 12.24 15.23 11.37
C LYS A 106 11.46 15.92 12.48
N GLU A 107 10.16 16.12 12.35
CA GLU A 107 9.33 16.97 13.21
C GLU A 107 8.10 16.29 13.79
N ASN A 108 8.13 14.98 13.95
CA ASN A 108 6.95 14.30 14.47
C ASN A 108 6.81 14.55 15.98
N LYS A 109 6.01 15.57 16.33
CA LYS A 109 5.73 15.99 17.71
C LYS A 109 5.01 14.93 18.54
N ASN A 110 4.39 13.94 17.86
CA ASN A 110 3.56 12.92 18.47
C ASN A 110 4.36 11.75 19.09
N TYR A 111 5.68 11.68 18.85
CA TYR A 111 6.51 10.60 19.37
C TYR A 111 7.50 11.12 20.41
N ASN A 112 7.53 10.49 21.58
CA ASN A 112 8.49 10.80 22.61
C ASN A 112 9.89 10.24 22.27
N PHE A 113 10.91 10.64 23.04
CA PHE A 113 12.29 10.22 22.84
C PHE A 113 12.47 8.69 22.91
N PHE A 114 11.74 8.02 23.80
CA PHE A 114 11.80 6.57 23.96
C PHE A 114 11.25 5.85 22.73
N GLU A 115 10.12 6.27 22.21
CA GLU A 115 9.51 5.72 21.00
C GLU A 115 10.41 5.90 19.78
N LYS A 116 10.99 7.08 19.58
CA LYS A 116 11.93 7.34 18.47
C LYS A 116 13.14 6.42 18.52
N ASN A 117 13.73 6.23 19.71
CA ASN A 117 14.86 5.33 19.87
C ASN A 117 14.46 3.86 19.68
N PHE A 118 13.27 3.48 20.07
CA PHE A 118 12.76 2.13 19.86
C PHE A 118 12.53 1.84 18.39
N TYR A 119 11.92 2.74 17.64
CA TYR A 119 11.78 2.60 16.18
C TYR A 119 13.13 2.54 15.48
N LYS A 120 14.09 3.36 15.90
CA LYS A 120 15.46 3.27 15.38
C LYS A 120 16.09 1.90 15.66
N LYS A 121 15.93 1.35 16.86
CA LYS A 121 16.41 0.00 17.20
C LYS A 121 15.77 -1.07 16.33
N ILE A 122 14.47 -1.02 16.09
CA ILE A 122 13.78 -1.94 15.19
C ILE A 122 14.38 -1.88 13.79
N LEU A 123 14.59 -0.67 13.27
CA LEU A 123 15.20 -0.46 11.95
C LEU A 123 16.63 -1.01 11.88
N ASP A 124 17.45 -0.70 12.88
CA ASP A 124 18.87 -1.09 12.93
C ASP A 124 19.05 -2.61 13.06
N ASN A 125 18.08 -3.32 13.63
CA ASN A 125 18.12 -4.77 13.85
C ASN A 125 17.48 -5.59 12.72
N ALA A 126 16.89 -4.97 11.71
CA ALA A 126 16.48 -5.69 10.51
C ALA A 126 17.71 -6.23 9.77
N ILE A 127 17.63 -7.44 9.19
CA ILE A 127 18.70 -8.01 8.36
C ILE A 127 18.98 -7.07 7.18
N THR A 128 17.91 -6.64 6.51
CA THR A 128 17.90 -5.63 5.46
C THR A 128 16.53 -4.97 5.40
N CYS A 129 16.46 -3.87 4.68
CA CYS A 129 15.23 -3.14 4.44
C CYS A 129 14.98 -3.05 2.95
N ILE A 130 13.73 -3.17 2.53
CA ILE A 130 13.32 -3.11 1.14
C ILE A 130 12.30 -1.99 0.98
N ALA A 131 12.46 -1.16 -0.03
CA ALA A 131 11.48 -0.14 -0.39
C ALA A 131 11.39 -0.01 -1.92
N PRO A 132 10.17 0.19 -2.46
CA PRO A 132 9.98 0.54 -3.86
C PRO A 132 10.26 2.01 -4.09
N MET A 133 10.46 2.38 -5.35
CA MET A 133 10.54 3.75 -5.84
C MET A 133 11.50 4.67 -5.07
N ASP A 134 12.01 5.68 -5.73
CA ASP A 134 12.98 6.60 -5.15
C ASP A 134 12.43 7.37 -3.94
N GLU A 135 11.16 7.67 -3.96
CA GLU A 135 10.45 8.41 -2.91
C GLU A 135 10.54 7.73 -1.53
N TYR A 136 10.52 6.40 -1.49
CA TYR A 136 10.63 5.62 -0.24
C TYR A 136 12.06 5.10 -0.02
N TYR A 137 12.75 4.72 -1.08
CA TYR A 137 14.10 4.17 -1.02
C TYR A 137 15.14 5.23 -0.59
N THR A 138 15.11 6.43 -1.15
CA THR A 138 16.12 7.46 -0.86
C THR A 138 16.14 7.90 0.60
N PRO A 139 15.01 8.17 1.26
CA PRO A 139 15.00 8.39 2.71
C PRO A 139 15.51 7.19 3.51
N LEU A 140 15.09 5.97 3.14
CA LEU A 140 15.52 4.74 3.81
C LEU A 140 17.02 4.53 3.70
N LYS A 141 17.60 4.75 2.54
CA LYS A 141 19.04 4.60 2.24
C LYS A 141 19.93 5.48 3.13
N LYS A 142 19.42 6.60 3.62
CA LYS A 142 20.16 7.48 4.56
C LYS A 142 20.41 6.81 5.91
N TYR A 143 19.50 5.95 6.34
CA TYR A 143 19.59 5.23 7.62
C TYR A 143 20.13 3.80 7.45
N ARG A 144 19.81 3.15 6.33
CA ARG A 144 20.19 1.78 6.03
C ARG A 144 20.91 1.73 4.68
N LYS A 145 22.25 1.79 4.72
CA LYS A 145 23.09 1.74 3.50
C LYS A 145 22.97 0.43 2.74
N ASP A 146 22.55 -0.64 3.40
CA ASP A 146 22.27 -1.97 2.86
C ASP A 146 20.83 -2.13 2.32
N ALA A 147 20.02 -1.07 2.35
CA ALA A 147 18.66 -1.11 1.83
C ALA A 147 18.63 -1.49 0.35
N ILE A 148 17.64 -2.30 -0.01
CA ILE A 148 17.39 -2.79 -1.37
C ILE A 148 16.24 -1.99 -1.98
N ARG A 149 16.43 -1.49 -3.19
CA ARG A 149 15.36 -0.91 -4.00
C ARG A 149 14.67 -2.03 -4.78
N LEU A 150 13.34 -2.11 -4.67
CA LEU A 150 12.53 -3.08 -5.39
C LEU A 150 11.32 -2.38 -5.99
N ASP A 151 11.44 -1.94 -7.24
CA ASP A 151 10.40 -1.15 -7.93
C ASP A 151 9.29 -2.01 -8.51
N ARG A 152 9.51 -3.32 -8.66
CA ARG A 152 8.47 -4.26 -9.04
C ARG A 152 7.54 -4.55 -7.86
N ILE A 153 6.23 -4.38 -8.10
CA ILE A 153 5.16 -4.56 -7.11
C ILE A 153 4.08 -5.43 -7.74
N PHE A 154 3.56 -6.39 -7.00
CA PHE A 154 2.51 -7.29 -7.48
C PHE A 154 1.23 -6.56 -7.91
N VAL A 155 0.64 -7.05 -8.99
CA VAL A 155 -0.77 -6.85 -9.33
C VAL A 155 -1.45 -8.22 -9.34
N ASP A 156 -2.68 -8.31 -8.88
CA ASP A 156 -3.49 -9.53 -8.94
C ASP A 156 -4.04 -9.70 -10.37
N THR A 157 -3.27 -10.38 -11.22
CA THR A 157 -3.64 -10.58 -12.64
C THR A 157 -4.82 -11.51 -12.85
N GLU A 158 -5.31 -12.20 -11.83
CA GLU A 158 -6.59 -12.94 -11.90
C GLU A 158 -7.78 -11.99 -11.76
N LEU A 159 -7.64 -10.92 -10.95
CA LEU A 159 -8.66 -9.89 -10.75
C LEU A 159 -8.56 -8.73 -11.76
N PHE A 160 -7.39 -8.53 -12.36
CA PHE A 160 -7.11 -7.40 -13.24
C PHE A 160 -6.41 -7.88 -14.52
N ASN A 161 -7.16 -8.01 -15.58
CA ASN A 161 -6.68 -8.37 -16.92
C ASN A 161 -7.69 -7.95 -17.98
N GLU A 162 -7.29 -7.96 -19.24
CA GLU A 162 -8.12 -7.52 -20.38
C GLU A 162 -9.30 -8.45 -20.72
N ASN A 163 -9.32 -9.68 -20.20
CA ASN A 163 -10.34 -10.72 -20.51
C ASN A 163 -11.50 -10.74 -19.50
N ILE A 164 -11.48 -9.88 -18.48
CA ILE A 164 -12.52 -9.79 -17.47
C ILE A 164 -13.80 -9.25 -18.11
N GLN A 165 -14.92 -9.91 -17.82
CA GLN A 165 -16.22 -9.43 -18.29
C GLN A 165 -16.57 -8.08 -17.65
N PRO A 166 -16.89 -7.05 -18.44
CA PRO A 166 -17.21 -5.74 -17.92
C PRO A 166 -18.50 -5.78 -17.09
N ILE A 167 -18.63 -4.83 -16.19
CA ILE A 167 -19.95 -4.47 -15.67
C ILE A 167 -20.61 -3.52 -16.67
N GLU A 168 -21.91 -3.71 -16.91
CA GLU A 168 -22.65 -2.78 -17.73
C GLU A 168 -22.98 -1.52 -16.93
N PHE A 169 -22.42 -0.39 -17.34
CA PHE A 169 -22.85 0.92 -16.91
C PHE A 169 -23.94 1.44 -17.86
N LYS A 170 -24.93 2.12 -17.33
CA LYS A 170 -25.74 2.99 -18.18
C LYS A 170 -24.90 4.19 -18.58
N LYS A 171 -24.25 4.10 -19.75
CA LYS A 171 -23.42 5.14 -20.31
C LYS A 171 -24.24 5.99 -21.28
N GLU A 172 -24.31 7.28 -21.00
CA GLU A 172 -24.85 8.28 -21.93
C GLU A 172 -23.71 9.07 -22.58
N LYS A 173 -22.53 9.06 -21.97
CA LYS A 173 -21.33 9.82 -22.37
C LYS A 173 -20.07 8.98 -22.18
N PHE A 174 -18.95 9.51 -22.66
CA PHE A 174 -17.63 8.99 -22.36
C PHE A 174 -17.41 9.00 -20.83
N THR A 175 -17.06 7.84 -20.27
CA THR A 175 -17.08 7.64 -18.81
C THR A 175 -15.69 7.33 -18.27
N PHE A 176 -15.19 8.23 -17.42
CA PHE A 176 -14.01 7.96 -16.58
C PHE A 176 -14.42 7.31 -15.25
N LEU A 177 -13.66 6.32 -14.82
CA LEU A 177 -13.76 5.78 -13.45
C LEU A 177 -12.59 6.31 -12.59
N SER A 178 -12.89 6.96 -11.48
CA SER A 178 -11.92 7.33 -10.45
C SER A 178 -12.12 6.44 -9.22
N ALA A 179 -11.28 5.40 -9.06
CA ALA A 179 -11.39 4.38 -8.03
C ALA A 179 -10.35 4.53 -6.92
N GLN A 180 -9.60 5.61 -6.91
CA GLN A 180 -8.63 5.90 -5.87
C GLN A 180 -9.29 6.50 -4.62
N ARG A 181 -8.57 6.46 -3.50
CA ARG A 181 -9.00 7.14 -2.28
C ARG A 181 -9.17 8.63 -2.54
N PHE A 182 -10.33 9.16 -2.15
CA PHE A 182 -10.65 10.56 -2.33
C PHE A 182 -9.87 11.43 -1.33
N GLY A 183 -9.27 12.52 -1.80
CA GLY A 183 -8.59 13.50 -0.95
C GLY A 183 -7.53 14.31 -1.67
N LEU A 184 -7.03 15.34 -0.98
CA LEU A 184 -5.97 16.22 -1.49
C LEU A 184 -4.67 15.45 -1.78
N GLU A 185 -4.36 14.43 -0.99
CA GLU A 185 -3.17 13.59 -1.18
C GLU A 185 -3.18 12.84 -2.52
N LYS A 186 -4.34 12.72 -3.16
CA LYS A 186 -4.51 12.19 -4.51
C LYS A 186 -4.63 13.26 -5.60
N GLY A 187 -4.67 14.53 -5.21
CA GLY A 187 -4.76 15.67 -6.14
C GLY A 187 -6.16 15.93 -6.66
N MET A 188 -7.22 15.64 -5.86
CA MET A 188 -8.59 15.90 -6.26
C MET A 188 -8.86 17.38 -6.58
N ASP A 189 -8.21 18.30 -5.87
CA ASP A 189 -8.25 19.73 -6.13
C ASP A 189 -7.76 20.11 -7.54
N LYS A 190 -6.78 19.36 -8.06
CA LYS A 190 -6.24 19.56 -9.41
C LYS A 190 -7.13 18.94 -10.48
N ILE A 191 -7.65 17.75 -10.18
CA ILE A 191 -8.60 17.04 -11.06
C ILE A 191 -9.86 17.88 -11.24
N TRP A 192 -10.44 18.45 -10.17
CA TRP A 192 -11.64 19.28 -10.25
C TRP A 192 -11.43 20.50 -11.13
N LYS A 193 -10.32 21.23 -10.91
CA LYS A 193 -9.96 22.37 -11.74
C LYS A 193 -9.74 21.98 -13.21
N ALA A 194 -9.14 20.84 -13.47
CA ALA A 194 -8.93 20.36 -14.83
C ALA A 194 -10.26 20.03 -15.53
N ILE A 195 -11.18 19.37 -14.83
CA ILE A 195 -12.51 19.03 -15.36
C ILE A 195 -13.28 20.29 -15.79
N ASP A 196 -13.17 21.38 -15.03
CA ASP A 196 -13.81 22.65 -15.36
C ASP A 196 -13.20 23.34 -16.59
N LEU A 197 -11.92 23.03 -16.93
CA LEU A 197 -11.23 23.56 -18.10
C LEU A 197 -11.47 22.72 -19.35
N CYS A 198 -11.97 21.48 -19.24
CA CYS A 198 -12.21 20.59 -20.37
C CYS A 198 -13.32 21.08 -21.29
N LYS A 199 -13.12 20.87 -22.60
CA LYS A 199 -14.06 21.24 -23.68
C LYS A 199 -14.93 20.06 -24.10
N SER A 200 -14.43 18.85 -24.00
CA SER A 200 -15.14 17.61 -24.36
C SER A 200 -16.28 17.26 -23.44
N ASP A 201 -17.22 16.44 -23.90
CA ASP A 201 -18.36 15.97 -23.12
C ASP A 201 -18.08 14.56 -22.55
N PHE A 202 -18.08 14.46 -21.21
CA PHE A 202 -17.81 13.21 -20.48
C PHE A 202 -18.42 13.26 -19.07
N GLU A 203 -18.46 12.10 -18.41
CA GLU A 203 -18.73 11.99 -16.97
C GLU A 203 -17.58 11.33 -16.22
N VAL A 204 -17.46 11.63 -14.94
CA VAL A 204 -16.53 10.96 -14.00
C VAL A 204 -17.33 10.25 -12.92
N LEU A 205 -17.15 8.93 -12.83
CA LEU A 205 -17.64 8.10 -11.73
C LEU A 205 -16.60 8.07 -10.62
N GLN A 206 -16.80 8.87 -9.56
CA GLN A 206 -15.93 8.88 -8.41
C GLN A 206 -16.40 7.87 -7.36
N VAL A 207 -15.59 6.89 -7.06
CA VAL A 207 -15.87 5.92 -5.99
C VAL A 207 -15.81 6.62 -4.62
N LYS A 208 -16.80 6.38 -3.76
CA LYS A 208 -16.84 6.87 -2.37
C LYS A 208 -15.86 6.09 -1.49
N TRP A 209 -14.59 6.31 -1.70
CA TRP A 209 -13.54 5.77 -0.85
C TRP A 209 -12.94 6.90 -0.01
N PHE A 210 -13.59 7.20 1.10
CA PHE A 210 -13.13 8.20 2.07
C PHE A 210 -12.38 7.51 3.22
N ILE A 211 -11.45 8.22 3.85
CA ILE A 211 -10.91 7.80 5.14
C ILE A 211 -11.83 8.37 6.21
N GLU A 212 -12.74 7.55 6.72
CA GLU A 212 -13.73 8.00 7.70
C GLU A 212 -13.24 7.92 9.16
N ASP A 213 -12.06 7.38 9.45
CA ASP A 213 -11.70 7.00 10.82
C ASP A 213 -10.32 7.46 11.25
N THR A 214 -10.10 8.77 11.37
CA THR A 214 -8.96 9.22 12.15
C THR A 214 -9.30 10.44 12.98
N THR A 215 -9.05 10.31 14.25
CA THR A 215 -9.34 11.26 15.32
C THR A 215 -8.14 12.16 15.65
N THR A 216 -7.43 12.72 14.65
CA THR A 216 -6.40 13.72 14.88
C THR A 216 -6.88 15.07 14.35
N GLU A 217 -6.48 16.17 15.00
CA GLU A 217 -6.84 17.54 14.58
C GLU A 217 -6.49 17.82 13.11
N GLU A 218 -5.36 17.29 12.61
CA GLU A 218 -4.98 17.36 11.20
C GLU A 218 -5.98 16.66 10.26
N PHE A 219 -6.69 15.69 10.77
CA PHE A 219 -7.67 14.91 10.01
C PHE A 219 -9.04 15.55 9.99
N ASP A 220 -9.41 16.27 11.03
CA ASP A 220 -10.61 17.10 11.04
C ASP A 220 -10.49 18.25 10.03
N GLU A 221 -9.29 18.79 9.84
CA GLU A 221 -8.98 19.77 8.80
C GLU A 221 -9.06 19.15 7.39
N LEU A 222 -8.48 17.97 7.16
CA LEU A 222 -8.62 17.24 5.90
C LEU A 222 -10.07 16.83 5.63
N SER A 223 -10.84 16.44 6.64
CA SER A 223 -12.26 16.14 6.48
C SER A 223 -13.07 17.38 6.08
N SER A 224 -12.79 18.55 6.63
CA SER A 224 -13.43 19.80 6.21
C SER A 224 -13.06 20.20 4.78
N ILE A 225 -11.81 19.98 4.37
CA ILE A 225 -11.34 20.21 3.00
C ILE A 225 -12.00 19.22 2.04
N ASN A 226 -12.11 17.95 2.40
CA ASN A 226 -12.79 16.97 1.57
C ASN A 226 -14.29 17.28 1.43
N LYS A 227 -14.95 17.74 2.49
CA LYS A 227 -16.33 18.25 2.43
C LYS A 227 -16.45 19.42 1.48
N LYS A 228 -15.50 20.36 1.53
CA LYS A 228 -15.46 21.51 0.60
C LYS A 228 -15.31 21.04 -0.85
N LEU A 229 -14.34 20.15 -1.13
CA LEU A 229 -14.16 19.58 -2.47
C LEU A 229 -15.43 18.88 -3.00
N ILE A 230 -16.14 18.15 -2.14
CA ILE A 230 -17.41 17.50 -2.54
C ILE A 230 -18.46 18.53 -2.92
N ASN A 231 -18.55 19.62 -2.18
CA ASN A 231 -19.53 20.68 -2.43
C ASN A 231 -19.19 21.53 -3.68
N GLU A 232 -17.90 21.63 -4.03
CA GLU A 232 -17.39 22.38 -5.17
C GLU A 232 -17.20 21.52 -6.43
N LYS A 233 -17.67 20.28 -6.44
CA LYS A 233 -17.52 19.38 -7.60
C LYS A 233 -18.30 19.88 -8.82
N SER A 234 -17.73 19.67 -10.00
CA SER A 234 -18.42 19.84 -11.28
C SER A 234 -19.61 18.89 -11.40
N ASP A 235 -20.65 19.30 -12.14
CA ASP A 235 -21.82 18.47 -12.49
C ASP A 235 -21.44 17.23 -13.32
N ARG A 236 -20.26 17.23 -13.94
CA ARG A 236 -19.68 16.07 -14.66
C ARG A 236 -19.26 14.94 -13.71
N ILE A 237 -19.26 15.18 -12.38
CA ILE A 237 -18.77 14.22 -11.39
C ILE A 237 -19.95 13.62 -10.63
N ARG A 238 -20.09 12.31 -10.75
CA ARG A 238 -21.08 11.53 -10.03
C ARG A 238 -20.40 10.55 -9.05
N PHE A 239 -20.76 10.64 -7.78
CA PHE A 239 -20.27 9.69 -6.77
C PHE A 239 -21.03 8.37 -6.86
N ILE A 240 -20.29 7.27 -6.86
CA ILE A 240 -20.82 5.91 -6.80
C ILE A 240 -20.39 5.21 -5.50
N PRO A 241 -21.14 4.20 -5.03
CA PRO A 241 -20.76 3.42 -3.85
C PRO A 241 -19.35 2.85 -3.94
N LEU A 242 -18.79 2.50 -2.77
CA LEU A 242 -17.52 1.81 -2.70
C LEU A 242 -17.62 0.45 -3.41
N ILE A 243 -16.72 0.22 -4.35
CA ILE A 243 -16.65 -1.01 -5.14
C ILE A 243 -15.84 -2.05 -4.36
N LYS A 244 -16.32 -3.29 -4.32
CA LYS A 244 -15.56 -4.41 -3.76
C LYS A 244 -14.32 -4.69 -4.61
N ARG A 245 -13.26 -5.15 -3.94
CA ARG A 245 -11.97 -5.39 -4.58
C ARG A 245 -12.04 -6.41 -5.73
N ASP A 246 -12.79 -7.47 -5.54
CA ASP A 246 -13.02 -8.54 -6.51
C ASP A 246 -13.88 -8.14 -7.70
N GLU A 247 -14.63 -7.06 -7.59
CA GLU A 247 -15.45 -6.50 -8.67
C GLU A 247 -14.74 -5.38 -9.44
N LEU A 248 -13.69 -4.78 -8.85
CA LEU A 248 -13.09 -3.55 -9.38
C LEU A 248 -12.54 -3.71 -10.81
N GLY A 249 -11.98 -4.87 -11.15
CA GLY A 249 -11.51 -5.15 -12.52
C GLY A 249 -12.63 -5.05 -13.55
N ARG A 250 -13.85 -5.53 -13.23
CA ARG A 250 -15.04 -5.43 -14.08
C ARG A 250 -15.44 -3.97 -14.33
N TYR A 251 -15.29 -3.13 -13.30
CA TYR A 251 -15.55 -1.69 -13.41
C TYR A 251 -14.49 -1.01 -14.28
N PHE A 252 -13.21 -1.38 -14.15
CA PHE A 252 -12.16 -0.86 -15.04
C PHE A 252 -12.46 -1.20 -16.50
N VAL A 253 -12.75 -2.47 -16.80
CA VAL A 253 -13.07 -2.89 -18.17
C VAL A 253 -14.34 -2.23 -18.68
N GLY A 254 -15.34 -1.99 -17.82
CA GLY A 254 -16.58 -1.30 -18.14
C GLY A 254 -16.41 0.19 -18.47
N ALA A 255 -15.49 0.90 -17.83
CA ALA A 255 -15.21 2.33 -18.10
C ALA A 255 -14.50 2.53 -19.44
N ASP A 256 -14.55 3.75 -19.99
CA ASP A 256 -13.80 4.10 -21.22
C ASP A 256 -12.36 4.46 -20.92
N ALA A 257 -12.11 5.07 -19.76
CA ALA A 257 -10.78 5.39 -19.23
C ALA A 257 -10.79 5.39 -17.69
N VAL A 258 -9.61 5.40 -17.09
CA VAL A 258 -9.46 5.47 -15.63
C VAL A 258 -8.71 6.73 -15.23
N MET A 259 -9.22 7.40 -14.20
CA MET A 259 -8.62 8.60 -13.65
C MET A 259 -7.88 8.26 -12.35
N GLY A 260 -6.56 8.31 -12.39
CA GLY A 260 -5.66 8.05 -11.28
C GLY A 260 -5.27 9.32 -10.51
N GLN A 261 -4.21 9.24 -9.72
CA GLN A 261 -3.76 10.31 -8.84
C GLN A 261 -2.98 11.40 -9.60
N MET A 262 -3.08 12.67 -9.13
CA MET A 262 -2.48 13.84 -9.78
C MET A 262 -1.52 14.62 -8.87
N ARG A 263 -0.99 14.02 -7.81
CA ARG A 263 -0.12 14.74 -6.87
C ARG A 263 1.28 14.16 -6.71
N ALA A 264 1.41 12.86 -6.50
CA ALA A 264 2.68 12.25 -6.07
C ALA A 264 3.74 12.15 -7.19
N GLY A 265 3.34 12.21 -8.45
CA GLY A 265 4.26 12.05 -9.60
C GLY A 265 4.73 10.61 -9.79
N VAL A 266 4.02 9.63 -9.22
CA VAL A 266 4.28 8.20 -9.37
C VAL A 266 2.97 7.45 -9.46
N GLN A 267 2.93 6.34 -10.18
CA GLN A 267 1.75 5.49 -10.26
C GLN A 267 1.54 4.66 -8.98
N GLY A 268 0.30 4.52 -8.55
CA GLY A 268 -0.11 3.65 -7.44
C GLY A 268 -0.61 2.27 -7.90
N GLY A 269 -1.27 1.55 -6.99
CA GLY A 269 -1.87 0.24 -7.28
C GLY A 269 -3.03 0.34 -8.29
N ILE A 270 -3.93 1.28 -8.09
CA ILE A 270 -5.11 1.50 -8.95
C ILE A 270 -4.73 1.72 -10.41
N GLU A 271 -3.71 2.56 -10.66
CA GLU A 271 -3.24 2.86 -12.01
C GLU A 271 -2.63 1.64 -12.69
N ARG A 272 -1.85 0.84 -11.95
CA ARG A 272 -1.26 -0.40 -12.46
C ARG A 272 -2.33 -1.44 -12.78
N GLU A 273 -3.31 -1.61 -11.92
CA GLU A 273 -4.43 -2.54 -12.08
C GLU A 273 -5.32 -2.19 -13.27
N ALA A 274 -5.64 -0.90 -13.43
CA ALA A 274 -6.39 -0.43 -14.59
C ALA A 274 -5.60 -0.62 -15.90
N ALA A 275 -4.30 -0.36 -15.89
CA ALA A 275 -3.43 -0.59 -17.05
C ALA A 275 -3.31 -2.10 -17.40
N PHE A 276 -3.34 -3.01 -16.41
CA PHE A 276 -3.44 -4.46 -16.68
C PHE A 276 -4.78 -4.87 -17.31
N CYS A 277 -5.85 -4.12 -17.04
CA CYS A 277 -7.12 -4.25 -17.75
C CYS A 277 -7.11 -3.60 -19.14
N LYS A 278 -5.94 -3.14 -19.62
CA LYS A 278 -5.72 -2.48 -20.92
C LYS A 278 -6.62 -1.26 -21.11
N LYS A 279 -6.82 -0.50 -20.04
CA LYS A 279 -7.56 0.78 -20.08
C LYS A 279 -6.59 1.94 -20.07
N PRO A 280 -6.85 2.98 -20.86
CA PRO A 280 -6.05 4.20 -20.77
C PRO A 280 -6.23 4.84 -19.40
N VAL A 281 -5.13 5.20 -18.78
CA VAL A 281 -5.09 5.73 -17.42
C VAL A 281 -4.50 7.12 -17.41
N ILE A 282 -5.25 8.08 -16.89
CA ILE A 282 -4.72 9.42 -16.62
C ILE A 282 -4.11 9.43 -15.23
N CYS A 283 -2.79 9.59 -15.15
CA CYS A 283 -2.08 9.66 -13.89
C CYS A 283 -0.84 10.54 -14.05
N TYR A 284 -0.69 11.51 -13.17
CA TYR A 284 0.53 12.31 -13.16
C TYR A 284 1.76 11.47 -12.82
N THR A 285 2.73 11.44 -13.73
CA THR A 285 4.03 10.82 -13.49
C THR A 285 5.17 11.77 -13.83
N ASP A 286 6.03 12.04 -12.85
CA ASP A 286 7.21 12.87 -13.00
C ASP A 286 8.30 12.09 -13.75
N PRO A 287 8.78 12.55 -14.92
CA PRO A 287 9.87 11.90 -15.66
C PRO A 287 11.18 11.78 -14.86
N LYS A 288 11.36 12.61 -13.84
CA LYS A 288 12.52 12.58 -12.94
C LYS A 288 12.45 11.46 -11.89
N LYS A 289 11.34 10.72 -11.85
CA LYS A 289 11.12 9.60 -10.94
C LYS A 289 10.95 8.28 -11.72
N PRO A 290 12.01 7.80 -12.45
CA PRO A 290 11.93 6.54 -13.16
C PRO A 290 11.86 5.36 -12.20
N ASN A 291 11.25 4.26 -12.66
CA ASN A 291 11.43 2.97 -12.01
C ASN A 291 12.77 2.35 -12.42
N ILE A 292 13.43 1.66 -11.49
CA ILE A 292 14.64 0.90 -11.76
C ILE A 292 14.27 -0.58 -11.87
N VAL A 293 14.46 -1.14 -13.05
CA VAL A 293 14.13 -2.54 -13.34
C VAL A 293 15.31 -3.17 -14.06
N ASP A 294 15.83 -4.26 -13.51
CA ASP A 294 17.02 -4.96 -14.04
C ASP A 294 18.21 -4.01 -14.26
N GLY A 295 18.39 -3.05 -13.35
CA GLY A 295 19.45 -2.04 -13.37
C GLY A 295 19.26 -0.92 -14.42
N LYS A 296 18.11 -0.86 -15.08
CA LYS A 296 17.77 0.17 -16.09
C LYS A 296 16.68 1.09 -15.61
N GLU A 297 16.78 2.36 -15.95
CA GLU A 297 15.71 3.34 -15.76
C GLU A 297 14.60 3.13 -16.77
N ILE A 298 13.36 3.07 -16.29
CA ILE A 298 12.16 2.99 -17.13
C ILE A 298 11.24 4.13 -16.71
N ILE A 299 11.02 5.06 -17.62
CA ILE A 299 10.09 6.19 -17.42
C ILE A 299 8.66 5.68 -17.58
N PRO A 300 7.78 5.87 -16.59
CA PRO A 300 6.38 5.50 -16.72
C PRO A 300 5.70 6.22 -17.89
N PRO A 301 4.92 5.54 -18.73
CA PRO A 301 4.28 6.16 -19.91
C PRO A 301 3.03 6.98 -19.57
N PHE A 302 2.51 6.89 -18.34
CA PHE A 302 1.30 7.59 -17.92
C PHE A 302 1.37 9.11 -18.14
N LEU A 303 0.25 9.70 -18.44
CA LEU A 303 0.10 11.13 -18.68
C LEU A 303 -0.89 11.74 -17.68
N PRO A 304 -0.77 13.02 -17.33
CA PRO A 304 0.21 14.02 -17.82
C PRO A 304 1.61 13.86 -17.18
N LYS A 305 2.56 14.69 -17.67
CA LYS A 305 3.93 14.77 -17.12
C LYS A 305 4.12 15.93 -16.15
N SER A 306 3.14 16.78 -16.01
CA SER A 306 3.03 17.74 -14.90
C SER A 306 1.66 17.63 -14.23
N ASN A 307 1.52 18.24 -13.07
CA ASN A 307 0.23 18.25 -12.35
C ASN A 307 -0.50 19.58 -12.46
N GLU A 308 -0.22 20.34 -13.53
CA GLU A 308 -0.93 21.58 -13.81
C GLU A 308 -2.33 21.29 -14.39
N PRO A 309 -3.38 21.94 -13.88
CA PRO A 309 -4.75 21.65 -14.29
C PRO A 309 -4.99 21.74 -15.81
N GLN A 310 -4.33 22.67 -16.51
CA GLN A 310 -4.48 22.81 -17.96
C GLN A 310 -3.93 21.59 -18.70
N GLU A 311 -2.74 21.09 -18.34
CA GLU A 311 -2.17 19.90 -18.97
C GLU A 311 -3.02 18.65 -18.70
N ILE A 312 -3.59 18.54 -17.49
CA ILE A 312 -4.53 17.46 -17.15
C ILE A 312 -5.77 17.56 -18.07
N ALA A 313 -6.35 18.76 -18.24
CA ALA A 313 -7.51 19.00 -19.09
C ALA A 313 -7.24 18.65 -20.56
N ASP A 314 -6.09 19.08 -21.10
CA ASP A 314 -5.70 18.80 -22.49
C ASP A 314 -5.57 17.28 -22.73
N ILE A 315 -5.08 16.52 -21.76
CA ILE A 315 -5.00 15.05 -21.85
C ILE A 315 -6.38 14.43 -21.75
N ILE A 316 -7.27 14.91 -20.87
CA ILE A 316 -8.66 14.46 -20.77
C ILE A 316 -9.36 14.65 -22.12
N ASP A 317 -9.34 15.86 -22.69
CA ASP A 317 -9.96 16.17 -23.97
C ASP A 317 -9.43 15.26 -25.08
N LYS A 318 -8.11 15.08 -25.16
CA LYS A 318 -7.47 14.22 -26.15
C LYS A 318 -7.88 12.74 -26.02
N ILE A 319 -8.05 12.26 -24.79
CA ILE A 319 -8.54 10.89 -24.53
C ILE A 319 -10.01 10.76 -24.97
N VAL A 320 -10.84 11.75 -24.70
CA VAL A 320 -12.25 11.72 -25.10
C VAL A 320 -12.40 11.77 -26.62
N GLU A 321 -11.66 12.65 -27.30
CA GLU A 321 -11.82 12.92 -28.71
C GLU A 321 -11.14 11.93 -29.65
N SER A 322 -9.99 11.35 -29.26
CA SER A 322 -9.18 10.50 -30.10
C SER A 322 -9.15 9.05 -29.68
N LYS A 323 -9.87 8.18 -30.40
CA LYS A 323 -9.84 6.72 -30.19
C LYS A 323 -8.42 6.16 -30.37
N GLN A 324 -7.72 6.57 -31.42
CA GLN A 324 -6.35 6.11 -31.67
C GLN A 324 -5.40 6.47 -30.52
N PHE A 325 -5.48 7.69 -30.01
CA PHE A 325 -4.66 8.10 -28.87
C PHE A 325 -4.93 7.26 -27.62
N ARG A 326 -6.20 6.96 -27.34
CA ARG A 326 -6.59 6.09 -26.20
C ARG A 326 -5.99 4.69 -26.33
N GLU A 327 -6.11 4.08 -27.51
CA GLU A 327 -5.61 2.73 -27.79
C GLU A 327 -4.08 2.68 -27.68
N ASP A 328 -3.38 3.64 -28.25
CA ASP A 328 -1.92 3.75 -28.19
C ASP A 328 -1.42 3.96 -26.75
N LEU A 329 -2.11 4.81 -25.97
CA LEU A 329 -1.77 5.07 -24.58
C LEU A 329 -1.99 3.79 -23.73
N ALA A 330 -3.16 3.17 -23.83
CA ALA A 330 -3.49 1.94 -23.12
C ALA A 330 -2.48 0.81 -23.42
N GLN A 331 -2.06 0.66 -24.68
CA GLN A 331 -1.08 -0.34 -25.07
C GLN A 331 0.30 -0.06 -24.44
N LYS A 332 0.77 1.19 -24.47
CA LYS A 332 2.06 1.58 -23.86
C LYS A 332 2.04 1.37 -22.35
N GLU A 333 0.95 1.70 -21.68
CA GLU A 333 0.77 1.53 -20.25
C GLU A 333 0.70 0.04 -19.87
N TYR A 334 -0.01 -0.76 -20.67
CA TYR A 334 -0.08 -2.22 -20.48
C TYR A 334 1.30 -2.88 -20.60
N GLU A 335 2.06 -2.55 -21.65
CA GLU A 335 3.42 -3.08 -21.83
C GLU A 335 4.37 -2.66 -20.70
N TYR A 336 4.20 -1.45 -20.19
CA TYR A 336 4.96 -0.98 -19.05
C TYR A 336 4.61 -1.74 -17.76
N VAL A 337 3.32 -1.88 -17.43
CA VAL A 337 2.94 -2.56 -16.18
C VAL A 337 3.29 -4.03 -16.22
N LYS A 338 3.30 -4.69 -17.37
CA LYS A 338 3.82 -6.04 -17.53
C LYS A 338 5.30 -6.15 -17.14
N LYS A 339 6.12 -5.14 -17.40
CA LYS A 339 7.54 -5.15 -17.01
C LYS A 339 7.75 -4.96 -15.51
N ILE A 340 6.86 -4.20 -14.85
CA ILE A 340 7.05 -3.78 -13.45
C ILE A 340 6.13 -4.45 -12.45
N SER A 341 5.10 -5.15 -12.89
CA SER A 341 4.09 -5.74 -12.00
C SER A 341 3.59 -7.12 -12.43
N ASP A 342 4.24 -7.76 -13.41
CA ASP A 342 3.96 -9.14 -13.75
C ASP A 342 4.29 -10.04 -12.55
N PRO A 343 3.35 -10.88 -12.07
CA PRO A 343 3.56 -11.69 -10.87
C PRO A 343 4.76 -12.64 -10.93
N GLU A 344 5.10 -13.17 -12.10
CA GLU A 344 6.26 -14.07 -12.26
C GLU A 344 7.57 -13.30 -12.10
N LEU A 345 7.67 -12.11 -12.70
CA LEU A 345 8.86 -11.25 -12.58
C LEU A 345 9.03 -10.75 -11.15
N VAL A 346 7.95 -10.30 -10.51
CA VAL A 346 7.98 -9.85 -9.13
C VAL A 346 8.37 -10.98 -8.18
N SER A 347 7.82 -12.18 -8.37
CA SER A 347 8.15 -13.38 -7.59
C SER A 347 9.63 -13.71 -7.68
N LYS A 348 10.19 -13.67 -8.89
CA LYS A 348 11.61 -13.94 -9.14
C LYS A 348 12.53 -12.95 -8.41
N ASP A 349 12.16 -11.66 -8.40
CA ASP A 349 12.93 -10.66 -7.66
C ASP A 349 12.93 -10.94 -6.16
N TRP A 350 11.77 -11.26 -5.58
CA TRP A 350 11.66 -11.63 -4.17
C TRP A 350 12.45 -12.90 -3.83
N GLU A 351 12.35 -13.94 -4.65
CA GLU A 351 13.11 -15.18 -4.47
C GLU A 351 14.61 -14.92 -4.48
N ASN A 352 15.11 -14.10 -5.40
CA ASN A 352 16.51 -13.70 -5.47
C ASN A 352 16.95 -12.92 -4.22
N ILE A 353 16.09 -12.06 -3.68
CA ILE A 353 16.38 -11.34 -2.43
C ILE A 353 16.46 -12.32 -1.26
N PHE A 354 15.52 -13.24 -1.13
CA PHE A 354 15.51 -14.23 -0.05
C PHE A 354 16.77 -15.12 -0.08
N VAL A 355 17.15 -15.62 -1.23
CA VAL A 355 18.37 -16.41 -1.39
C VAL A 355 19.60 -15.63 -0.93
N LYS A 356 19.78 -14.40 -1.41
CA LYS A 356 20.91 -13.53 -1.02
C LYS A 356 20.94 -13.21 0.47
N VAL A 357 19.78 -13.06 1.08
CA VAL A 357 19.68 -12.80 2.53
C VAL A 357 20.08 -14.04 3.33
N LEU A 358 19.64 -15.23 2.91
CA LEU A 358 19.96 -16.49 3.58
C LEU A 358 21.43 -16.91 3.44
N GLU A 359 22.05 -16.60 2.32
CA GLU A 359 23.51 -16.82 2.15
C GLU A 359 24.32 -16.07 3.21
N LYS A 360 23.86 -14.88 3.61
CA LYS A 360 24.51 -14.04 4.61
C LYS A 360 24.07 -14.33 6.05
N ASN A 361 22.83 -14.80 6.24
CA ASN A 361 22.19 -14.95 7.55
C ASN A 361 21.52 -16.34 7.63
N LYS A 362 22.25 -17.33 8.10
CA LYS A 362 21.79 -18.74 8.13
C LYS A 362 20.82 -19.10 9.27
N VAL A 363 20.54 -18.19 10.20
CA VAL A 363 19.75 -18.52 11.39
C VAL A 363 18.64 -17.50 11.59
N LEU A 364 17.40 -17.97 11.73
CA LEU A 364 16.25 -17.12 12.02
C LEU A 364 16.33 -16.49 13.43
N ASP A 365 16.90 -17.22 14.39
CA ASP A 365 17.04 -16.74 15.77
C ASP A 365 18.05 -15.61 15.90
N ARG A 366 17.64 -14.54 16.56
CA ARG A 366 18.48 -13.43 16.93
C ARG A 366 18.83 -13.48 18.41
N LYS A 367 20.13 -13.41 18.72
CA LYS A 367 20.58 -13.26 20.11
C LYS A 367 20.26 -11.84 20.61
N LEU A 368 19.26 -11.74 21.49
CA LEU A 368 18.91 -10.47 22.13
C LEU A 368 20.00 -10.05 23.12
N SER A 369 20.48 -8.82 23.03
CA SER A 369 21.34 -8.23 24.05
C SER A 369 20.59 -8.05 25.36
N ILE A 370 21.31 -7.86 26.47
CA ILE A 370 20.71 -7.58 27.80
C ILE A 370 19.80 -6.36 27.73
N LEU A 371 20.24 -5.30 27.01
CA LEU A 371 19.44 -4.10 26.80
C LEU A 371 18.17 -4.37 25.99
N ASP A 372 18.24 -5.22 24.96
CA ASP A 372 17.07 -5.59 24.17
C ASP A 372 16.06 -6.38 25.00
N ARG A 373 16.54 -7.27 25.88
CA ARG A 373 15.68 -8.02 26.81
C ARG A 373 15.00 -7.10 27.81
N LEU A 374 15.73 -6.14 28.37
CA LEU A 374 15.19 -5.15 29.31
C LEU A 374 14.15 -4.25 28.61
N MET A 375 14.47 -3.74 27.42
CA MET A 375 13.53 -2.96 26.60
C MET A 375 12.27 -3.74 26.27
N SER A 376 12.42 -4.99 25.85
CA SER A 376 11.28 -5.87 25.57
C SER A 376 10.40 -6.06 26.80
N PHE A 377 11.03 -6.33 27.96
CA PHE A 377 10.30 -6.47 29.21
C PHE A 377 9.53 -5.20 29.59
N ILE A 378 10.16 -4.02 29.48
CA ILE A 378 9.51 -2.73 29.77
C ILE A 378 8.31 -2.53 28.83
N ILE A 379 8.48 -2.73 27.52
CA ILE A 379 7.42 -2.53 26.52
C ILE A 379 6.23 -3.44 26.82
N LEU A 380 6.48 -4.72 27.10
CA LEU A 380 5.42 -5.68 27.40
C LEU A 380 4.72 -5.37 28.75
N LYS A 381 5.42 -4.75 29.70
CA LYS A 381 4.81 -4.32 30.97
C LYS A 381 3.96 -3.07 30.85
N ILE A 382 4.39 -2.08 30.04
CA ILE A 382 3.62 -0.84 29.84
C ILE A 382 2.47 -1.02 28.86
N GLU A 383 2.41 -2.12 28.14
CA GLU A 383 1.36 -2.43 27.16
C GLU A 383 -0.04 -2.27 27.73
N LYS A 384 -0.29 -2.84 28.93
CA LYS A 384 -1.59 -2.73 29.60
C LYS A 384 -1.98 -1.29 29.94
N ILE A 385 -1.00 -0.42 30.19
CA ILE A 385 -1.21 1.00 30.42
C ILE A 385 -1.63 1.69 29.11
N TYR A 386 -0.94 1.39 27.99
CA TYR A 386 -1.28 1.93 26.68
C TYR A 386 -2.68 1.49 26.21
N ILE A 387 -3.02 0.23 26.36
CA ILE A 387 -4.34 -0.29 26.02
C ILE A 387 -5.43 0.42 26.82
N LYS A 388 -5.20 0.64 28.12
CA LYS A 388 -6.13 1.37 28.97
C LYS A 388 -6.27 2.85 28.55
N LYS A 389 -5.16 3.50 28.17
CA LYS A 389 -5.15 4.91 27.71
C LYS A 389 -5.95 5.10 26.41
N PHE A 390 -5.90 4.14 25.49
CA PHE A 390 -6.60 4.21 24.20
C PHE A 390 -7.92 3.42 24.17
N ARG A 391 -8.45 3.06 25.35
CA ARG A 391 -9.63 2.21 25.49
C ARG A 391 -10.84 2.77 24.76
N GLU A 392 -11.17 4.03 24.94
CA GLU A 392 -12.34 4.67 24.32
C GLU A 392 -12.25 4.67 22.79
N LYS A 393 -11.09 5.05 22.25
CA LYS A 393 -10.81 4.99 20.81
C LYS A 393 -10.92 3.58 20.27
N ASN A 394 -10.36 2.61 20.96
CA ASN A 394 -10.42 1.21 20.53
C ASN A 394 -11.85 0.66 20.61
N ILE A 395 -12.63 1.02 21.64
CA ILE A 395 -14.05 0.65 21.74
C ILE A 395 -14.86 1.28 20.60
N SER A 396 -14.60 2.54 20.23
CA SER A 396 -15.27 3.16 19.08
C SER A 396 -14.94 2.44 17.78
N THR A 397 -13.68 1.99 17.64
CA THR A 397 -13.22 1.26 16.48
C THR A 397 -13.79 -0.17 16.42
N TRP A 398 -13.76 -0.93 17.50
CA TRP A 398 -14.04 -2.37 17.50
C TRP A 398 -15.45 -2.74 18.00
N GLY A 399 -16.13 -1.81 18.69
CA GLY A 399 -17.24 -2.13 19.56
C GLY A 399 -16.75 -2.76 20.87
N LYS A 400 -17.53 -2.61 21.93
CA LYS A 400 -17.11 -3.02 23.29
C LYS A 400 -16.84 -4.53 23.39
N GLU A 401 -17.75 -5.34 22.88
CA GLU A 401 -17.68 -6.79 22.97
C GLU A 401 -16.45 -7.37 22.26
N GLU A 402 -16.22 -6.95 21.01
CA GLU A 402 -15.08 -7.39 20.22
C GLU A 402 -13.75 -6.86 20.80
N TYR A 403 -13.72 -5.62 21.24
CA TYR A 403 -12.55 -5.07 21.92
C TYR A 403 -12.19 -5.87 23.18
N ASP A 404 -13.19 -6.13 24.04
CA ASP A 404 -13.00 -6.90 25.26
C ASP A 404 -12.52 -8.35 24.96
N ARG A 405 -12.98 -8.94 23.83
CA ARG A 405 -12.48 -10.23 23.34
C ARG A 405 -11.01 -10.15 22.92
N LEU A 406 -10.63 -9.12 22.16
CA LEU A 406 -9.29 -8.97 21.61
C LEU A 406 -8.20 -8.60 22.64
N ILE A 407 -8.59 -8.11 23.83
CA ILE A 407 -7.65 -7.77 24.92
C ILE A 407 -7.67 -8.77 26.10
N ARG A 408 -8.42 -9.85 26.01
CA ARG A 408 -8.41 -10.90 27.06
C ARG A 408 -7.03 -11.53 27.17
N ASP A 409 -6.60 -11.70 28.41
CA ASP A 409 -5.32 -12.37 28.79
C ASP A 409 -5.32 -13.86 28.48
#